data_0502c65a2ebab46ad35d26fbd2ba561a
#
_entry.id   0502c65a2ebab46ad35d26fbd2ba561a
#
_cell.length_a   1.000
_cell.length_b   1.000
_cell.length_c   1.000
_cell.angle_alpha   90.00
_cell.angle_beta   90.00
_cell.angle_gamma   90.00
#
_symmetry.space_group_name_H-M   'P 1'
#
loop_
_entity.id
_entity.type
_entity.pdbx_description
1 polymer ?
#
loop_
_entity_poly.entity_id
_entity_poly.type
_entity_poly.pdbx_seq_one_letter_code
_entity_poly.pdbx_strand_id
1 'polypeptide(L)'
;YFIASEDFAKQFSSTNDPKAVATELLGLGAKTVIVTLGEKGSICVTPERYFYQPAFKVNVVDTTGCGDVFHGAFIFGLLQNWNLNETMRFASATAALKCREIGGRTAIPDLRDVEEFMENDNLP
;
A
#
# COMPACT_ATOMS: atom_id res chain seq x y z
N TYR A 1 -1.56 11.83 7.36
CA TYR A 1 -1.17 10.74 6.44
C TYR A 1 -1.17 11.27 5.02
N PHE A 2 -0.13 10.92 4.28
CA PHE A 2 -0.02 11.20 2.85
C PHE A 2 0.27 9.87 2.14
N ILE A 3 -0.59 9.45 1.24
CA ILE A 3 -0.46 8.22 0.47
C ILE A 3 -0.44 8.58 -1.01
N ALA A 4 0.59 8.17 -1.73
CA ALA A 4 0.77 8.48 -3.14
C ALA A 4 1.36 7.30 -3.92
N SER A 5 1.11 7.26 -5.22
CA SER A 5 1.89 6.42 -6.12
C SER A 5 3.32 6.96 -6.31
N GLU A 6 4.24 6.10 -6.68
CA GLU A 6 5.62 6.48 -6.99
C GLU A 6 5.67 7.61 -8.05
N ASP A 7 4.88 7.48 -9.11
CA ASP A 7 4.85 8.46 -10.20
C ASP A 7 4.33 9.83 -9.75
N PHE A 8 3.32 9.84 -8.88
CA PHE A 8 2.82 11.10 -8.31
C PHE A 8 3.82 11.70 -7.32
N ALA A 9 4.38 10.90 -6.45
CA ALA A 9 5.33 11.35 -5.43
C ALA A 9 6.58 11.99 -6.05
N LYS A 10 7.10 11.43 -7.14
CA LYS A 10 8.26 11.97 -7.88
C LYS A 10 8.06 13.39 -8.41
N GLN A 11 6.84 13.85 -8.60
CA GLN A 11 6.57 15.23 -9.05
C GLN A 11 6.93 16.28 -7.99
N PHE A 12 7.09 15.87 -6.75
CA PHE A 12 7.43 16.74 -5.61
C PHE A 12 8.89 16.63 -5.17
N SER A 13 9.71 15.91 -5.92
CA SER A 13 11.10 15.64 -5.55
C SER A 13 12.04 15.73 -6.73
N SER A 14 13.28 16.05 -6.46
CA SER A 14 14.38 16.05 -7.44
C SER A 14 15.06 14.69 -7.57
N THR A 15 14.69 13.70 -6.76
CA THR A 15 15.27 12.35 -6.75
C THR A 15 14.26 11.30 -7.22
N ASN A 16 14.79 10.16 -7.70
CA ASN A 16 14.00 8.99 -8.05
C ASN A 16 14.03 7.89 -6.96
N ASP A 17 14.77 8.11 -5.87
CA ASP A 17 14.78 7.17 -4.75
C ASP A 17 13.49 7.31 -3.92
N PRO A 18 12.62 6.28 -3.87
CA PRO A 18 11.32 6.37 -3.19
C PRO A 18 11.41 6.76 -1.72
N LYS A 19 12.47 6.33 -1.02
CA LYS A 19 12.68 6.67 0.38
C LYS A 19 13.03 8.16 0.56
N ALA A 20 13.90 8.68 -0.30
CA ALA A 20 14.26 10.10 -0.29
C ALA A 20 13.05 10.97 -0.64
N VAL A 21 12.27 10.59 -1.67
CA VAL A 21 11.00 11.25 -2.03
C VAL A 21 10.03 11.28 -0.85
N ALA A 22 9.82 10.15 -0.19
CA ALA A 22 8.91 10.07 0.96
C ALA A 22 9.41 10.93 2.14
N THR A 23 10.73 11.02 2.34
CA THR A 23 11.34 11.86 3.37
C THR A 23 11.15 13.36 3.08
N GLU A 24 11.29 13.78 1.81
CA GLU A 24 11.00 15.16 1.40
C GLU A 24 9.53 15.52 1.62
N LEU A 25 8.61 14.62 1.25
CA LEU A 25 7.17 14.80 1.47
C LEU A 25 6.83 14.89 2.97
N LEU A 26 7.51 14.11 3.81
CA LEU A 26 7.37 14.20 5.26
C LEU A 26 7.74 15.61 5.76
N GLY A 27 8.80 16.20 5.20
CA GLY A 27 9.24 17.56 5.49
C GLY A 27 8.21 18.65 5.15
N LEU A 28 7.24 18.36 4.29
CA LEU A 28 6.13 19.27 3.95
C LEU A 28 4.99 19.26 4.99
N GLY A 29 5.12 18.51 6.07
CA GLY A 29 4.20 18.54 7.22
C GLY A 29 3.37 17.28 7.43
N ALA A 30 3.50 16.27 6.59
CA ALA A 30 2.89 14.98 6.86
C ALA A 30 3.56 14.29 8.05
N LYS A 31 2.78 13.57 8.86
CA LYS A 31 3.32 12.76 9.98
C LYS A 31 3.68 11.34 9.54
N THR A 32 3.09 10.89 8.45
CA THR A 32 3.30 9.56 7.87
C THR A 32 3.14 9.67 6.37
N VAL A 33 4.12 9.21 5.62
CA VAL A 33 4.09 9.16 4.15
C VAL A 33 4.18 7.72 3.70
N ILE A 34 3.26 7.32 2.84
CA ILE A 34 3.26 6.02 2.18
C ILE A 34 3.42 6.25 0.67
N VAL A 35 4.34 5.53 0.05
CA VAL A 35 4.50 5.52 -1.40
C VAL A 35 4.27 4.10 -1.90
N THR A 36 3.28 3.93 -2.78
CA THR A 36 3.01 2.66 -3.45
C THR A 36 3.89 2.53 -4.69
N LEU A 37 4.51 1.37 -4.87
CA LEU A 37 5.52 1.08 -5.89
C LEU A 37 5.05 0.00 -6.89
N GLY A 38 3.74 -0.20 -7.01
CA GLY A 38 3.15 -1.24 -7.86
C GLY A 38 3.60 -2.65 -7.44
N GLU A 39 4.09 -3.43 -8.39
CA GLU A 39 4.57 -4.80 -8.16
C GLU A 39 5.74 -4.92 -7.18
N LYS A 40 6.42 -3.81 -6.90
CA LYS A 40 7.49 -3.76 -5.90
C LYS A 40 6.99 -3.60 -4.47
N GLY A 41 5.70 -3.32 -4.27
CA GLY A 41 5.11 -3.15 -2.94
C GLY A 41 4.91 -1.69 -2.53
N SER A 42 5.22 -1.36 -1.30
CA SER A 42 5.06 0.00 -0.77
C SER A 42 6.08 0.30 0.34
N ILE A 43 6.33 1.58 0.54
CA ILE A 43 7.17 2.07 1.64
C ILE A 43 6.36 2.99 2.55
N CYS A 44 6.74 3.03 3.82
CA CYS A 44 6.22 3.96 4.79
C CYS A 44 7.35 4.67 5.50
N VAL A 45 7.25 5.99 5.62
CA VAL A 45 8.21 6.84 6.33
C VAL A 45 7.47 7.66 7.37
N THR A 46 7.97 7.63 8.59
CA THR A 46 7.62 8.54 9.68
C THR A 46 8.90 9.24 10.17
N PRO A 47 8.84 10.25 11.06
CA PRO A 47 10.05 10.84 11.63
C PRO A 47 10.98 9.83 12.30
N GLU A 48 10.43 8.73 12.87
CA GLU A 48 11.19 7.75 13.65
C GLU A 48 11.47 6.46 12.90
N ARG A 49 10.74 6.16 11.82
CA ARG A 49 10.75 4.82 11.21
C ARG A 49 10.69 4.88 9.68
N TYR A 50 11.35 3.91 9.10
CA TYR A 50 11.17 3.51 7.71
C TYR A 50 10.88 2.01 7.68
N PHE A 51 9.91 1.60 6.86
CA PHE A 51 9.71 0.19 6.57
C PHE A 51 9.16 -0.01 5.16
N TYR A 52 9.41 -1.18 4.66
CA TYR A 52 9.04 -1.62 3.33
C TYR A 52 8.11 -2.82 3.45
N GLN A 53 7.00 -2.77 2.75
CA GLN A 53 6.07 -3.87 2.57
C GLN A 53 6.21 -4.39 1.14
N PRO A 54 6.71 -5.61 0.92
CA PRO A 54 6.74 -6.22 -0.41
C PRO A 54 5.32 -6.46 -0.93
N ALA A 55 5.13 -6.43 -2.24
CA ALA A 55 3.86 -6.79 -2.83
C ALA A 55 3.59 -8.29 -2.66
N PHE A 56 2.34 -8.65 -2.44
CA PHE A 56 1.89 -10.03 -2.52
C PHE A 56 1.92 -10.51 -3.97
N LYS A 57 2.42 -11.72 -4.19
CA LYS A 57 2.49 -12.31 -5.53
C LYS A 57 1.14 -12.87 -5.92
N VAL A 58 0.57 -12.32 -6.97
CA VAL A 58 -0.70 -12.77 -7.55
C VAL A 58 -0.60 -12.82 -9.07
N ASN A 59 -1.50 -13.56 -9.70
CA ASN A 59 -1.68 -13.47 -11.15
C ASN A 59 -2.48 -12.20 -11.46
N VAL A 60 -1.80 -11.15 -11.89
CA VAL A 60 -2.39 -9.84 -12.17
C VAL A 60 -3.15 -9.89 -13.50
N VAL A 61 -4.42 -9.51 -13.45
CA VAL A 61 -5.30 -9.36 -14.62
C VAL A 61 -5.55 -7.88 -14.94
N ASP A 62 -5.86 -7.07 -13.92
CA ASP A 62 -6.14 -5.65 -14.10
C ASP A 62 -5.77 -4.86 -12.83
N THR A 63 -5.00 -3.78 -13.00
CA THR A 63 -4.58 -2.90 -11.90
C THR A 63 -5.50 -1.70 -11.70
N THR A 64 -6.55 -1.56 -12.49
CA THR A 64 -7.52 -0.46 -12.37
C THR A 64 -8.14 -0.45 -10.97
N GLY A 65 -8.03 0.69 -10.27
CA GLY A 65 -8.58 0.88 -8.92
C GLY A 65 -7.79 0.21 -7.79
N CYS A 66 -6.68 -0.50 -8.06
CA CYS A 66 -5.88 -1.12 -7.00
C CYS A 66 -5.33 -0.09 -6.00
N GLY A 67 -4.95 1.11 -6.49
CA GLY A 67 -4.53 2.22 -5.63
C GLY A 67 -5.64 2.71 -4.71
N ASP A 68 -6.86 2.88 -5.23
CA ASP A 68 -8.03 3.31 -4.45
C ASP A 68 -8.38 2.27 -3.38
N VAL A 69 -8.30 0.99 -3.73
CA VAL A 69 -8.53 -0.13 -2.81
C VAL A 69 -7.46 -0.16 -1.72
N PHE A 70 -6.18 0.07 -2.08
CA PHE A 70 -5.11 0.21 -1.09
C PHE A 70 -5.40 1.34 -0.09
N HIS A 71 -5.81 2.53 -0.57
CA HIS A 71 -6.18 3.66 0.29
C HIS A 71 -7.34 3.30 1.24
N GLY A 72 -8.41 2.72 0.71
CA GLY A 72 -9.56 2.30 1.51
C GLY A 72 -9.19 1.29 2.59
N ALA A 73 -8.41 0.27 2.24
CA ALA A 73 -7.94 -0.75 3.16
C ALA A 73 -6.96 -0.17 4.22
N PHE A 74 -6.12 0.78 3.83
CA PHE A 74 -5.23 1.47 4.77
C PHE A 74 -6.04 2.27 5.81
N ILE A 75 -7.05 3.03 5.36
CA ILE A 75 -7.96 3.76 6.25
C ILE A 75 -8.68 2.79 7.20
N PHE A 76 -9.15 1.65 6.68
CA PHE A 76 -9.78 0.62 7.51
C PHE A 76 -8.84 0.16 8.64
N GLY A 77 -7.59 -0.18 8.34
CA GLY A 77 -6.61 -0.59 9.35
C GLY A 77 -6.36 0.49 10.42
N LEU A 78 -6.31 1.77 10.03
CA LEU A 78 -6.20 2.88 10.98
C LEU A 78 -7.42 2.96 11.91
N LEU A 79 -8.62 2.76 11.39
CA LEU A 79 -9.86 2.76 12.18
C LEU A 79 -9.95 1.57 13.14
N GLN A 80 -9.29 0.44 12.82
CA GLN A 80 -9.14 -0.71 13.72
C GLN A 80 -8.04 -0.50 14.78
N ASN A 81 -7.34 0.65 14.76
CA ASN A 81 -6.18 0.94 15.60
C ASN A 81 -5.01 -0.06 15.43
N TRP A 82 -4.88 -0.66 14.25
CA TRP A 82 -3.74 -1.50 13.93
C TRP A 82 -2.47 -0.66 13.82
N ASN A 83 -1.33 -1.27 14.10
CA ASN A 83 -0.05 -0.61 13.83
C ASN A 83 0.19 -0.45 12.32
N LEU A 84 1.13 0.42 11.95
CA LEU A 84 1.38 0.75 10.54
C LEU A 84 1.84 -0.45 9.71
N ASN A 85 2.59 -1.40 10.30
CA ASN A 85 3.02 -2.60 9.57
C ASN A 85 1.83 -3.50 9.22
N GLU A 86 0.95 -3.75 10.18
CA GLU A 86 -0.28 -4.52 9.97
C GLU A 86 -1.19 -3.83 8.95
N THR A 87 -1.38 -2.52 9.11
CA THR A 87 -2.18 -1.70 8.21
C THR A 87 -1.66 -1.75 6.77
N MET A 88 -0.35 -1.59 6.57
CA MET A 88 0.26 -1.67 5.23
C MET A 88 0.16 -3.07 4.64
N ARG A 89 0.40 -4.10 5.44
CA ARG A 89 0.31 -5.48 4.99
C ARG A 89 -1.11 -5.82 4.53
N PHE A 90 -2.11 -5.45 5.32
CA PHE A 90 -3.53 -5.62 4.98
C PHE A 90 -3.91 -4.85 3.71
N ALA A 91 -3.51 -3.58 3.59
CA ALA A 91 -3.78 -2.77 2.40
C ALA A 91 -3.13 -3.37 1.13
N SER A 92 -1.90 -3.87 1.25
CA SER A 92 -1.18 -4.54 0.16
C SER A 92 -1.86 -5.85 -0.26
N ALA A 93 -2.32 -6.66 0.69
CA ALA A 93 -3.04 -7.91 0.42
C ALA A 93 -4.39 -7.64 -0.27
N THR A 94 -5.14 -6.65 0.22
CA THR A 94 -6.42 -6.25 -0.34
C THR A 94 -6.27 -5.78 -1.80
N ALA A 95 -5.28 -4.93 -2.07
CA ALA A 95 -4.98 -4.45 -3.42
C ALA A 95 -4.51 -5.59 -4.35
N ALA A 96 -3.72 -6.54 -3.86
CA ALA A 96 -3.27 -7.70 -4.62
C ALA A 96 -4.44 -8.61 -5.03
N LEU A 97 -5.36 -8.90 -4.10
CA LEU A 97 -6.56 -9.70 -4.40
C LEU A 97 -7.42 -9.02 -5.46
N LYS A 98 -7.61 -7.70 -5.35
CA LYS A 98 -8.37 -6.92 -6.34
C LYS A 98 -7.76 -7.02 -7.74
N CYS A 99 -6.44 -7.05 -7.88
CA CYS A 99 -5.77 -7.12 -9.19
C CYS A 99 -6.03 -8.42 -9.97
N ARG A 100 -6.68 -9.43 -9.40
CA ARG A 100 -6.94 -10.74 -10.00
C ARG A 100 -8.10 -10.76 -10.99
N GLU A 101 -8.92 -9.68 -11.05
CA GLU A 101 -10.08 -9.57 -11.93
C GLU A 101 -10.15 -8.21 -12.62
N ILE A 102 -10.87 -8.16 -13.75
CA ILE A 102 -11.07 -6.96 -14.56
C ILE A 102 -12.04 -6.01 -13.87
N GLY A 103 -11.74 -4.71 -13.92
CA GLY A 103 -12.63 -3.62 -13.50
C GLY A 103 -12.28 -2.99 -12.17
N GLY A 104 -12.61 -1.72 -11.99
CA GLY A 104 -12.21 -0.93 -10.82
C GLY A 104 -12.89 -1.33 -9.51
N ARG A 105 -14.07 -1.98 -9.57
CA ARG A 105 -14.84 -2.40 -8.39
C ARG A 105 -15.01 -3.90 -8.27
N THR A 106 -14.84 -4.62 -9.37
CA THR A 106 -14.93 -6.07 -9.39
C THR A 106 -13.81 -6.66 -8.54
N ALA A 107 -14.12 -7.73 -7.82
CA ALA A 107 -13.17 -8.45 -6.95
C ALA A 107 -12.54 -7.60 -5.82
N ILE A 108 -13.21 -6.54 -5.37
CA ILE A 108 -12.85 -5.96 -4.07
C ILE A 108 -13.16 -7.05 -3.02
N PRO A 109 -12.13 -7.58 -2.34
CA PRO A 109 -12.31 -8.69 -1.41
C PRO A 109 -13.04 -8.23 -0.15
N ASP A 110 -13.72 -9.15 0.50
CA ASP A 110 -14.20 -8.92 1.86
C ASP A 110 -13.07 -9.14 2.89
N LEU A 111 -13.33 -8.79 4.15
CA LEU A 111 -12.34 -8.89 5.21
C LEU A 111 -11.81 -10.32 5.37
N ARG A 112 -12.68 -11.30 5.33
CA ARG A 112 -12.33 -12.72 5.51
C ARG A 112 -11.42 -13.21 4.39
N ASP A 113 -11.71 -12.85 3.14
CA ASP A 113 -10.87 -13.20 2.00
C ASP A 113 -9.44 -12.69 2.17
N VAL A 114 -9.28 -11.44 2.67
CA VAL A 114 -7.97 -10.84 2.91
C VAL A 114 -7.23 -11.54 4.04
N GLU A 115 -7.91 -11.83 5.14
CA GLU A 115 -7.33 -12.53 6.30
C GLU A 115 -6.85 -13.94 5.89
N GLU A 116 -7.67 -14.73 5.22
CA GLU A 116 -7.31 -16.07 4.71
C GLU A 116 -6.13 -15.99 3.72
N PHE A 117 -6.11 -15.00 2.84
CA PHE A 117 -5.01 -14.81 1.90
C PHE A 117 -3.68 -14.49 2.61
N MET A 118 -3.73 -13.60 3.61
CA MET A 118 -2.55 -13.24 4.39
C MET A 118 -2.02 -14.41 5.24
N GLU A 119 -2.90 -15.26 5.77
CA GLU A 119 -2.53 -16.46 6.51
C GLU A 119 -1.79 -17.46 5.61
N ASN A 120 -2.31 -17.69 4.40
CA ASN A 120 -1.70 -18.61 3.43
C ASN A 120 -0.33 -18.13 2.91
N ASP A 121 -0.08 -16.83 2.84
CA ASP A 121 1.21 -16.26 2.44
C ASP A 121 2.30 -16.45 3.52
N ASN A 122 1.91 -16.72 4.78
CA ASN A 122 2.84 -17.02 5.88
C ASN A 122 3.21 -18.51 5.97
N LEU A 123 2.61 -19.38 5.16
CA LEU A 123 2.95 -20.80 5.15
C LEU A 123 4.28 -21.01 4.41
N PRO A 124 5.20 -21.85 4.93
CA PRO A 124 6.49 -22.09 4.32
C PRO A 124 6.38 -22.79 2.97
#